data_f7981962696222fe48375f8c0d39366f
#
_entry.id   f7981962696222fe48375f8c0d39366f
#
_cell.length_a   1.000
_cell.length_b   1.000
_cell.length_c   1.000
_cell.angle_alpha   90.00
_cell.angle_beta   90.00
_cell.angle_gamma   90.00
#
_symmetry.space_group_name_H-M   'P 1'
#
loop_
_entity.id
_entity.type
_entity.pdbx_description
1 polymer ?
#
loop_
_entity_poly.entity_id
_entity_poly.type
_entity_poly.pdbx_seq_one_letter_code
_entity_poly.pdbx_strand_id
1 'polypeptide(L)'
;FINENNWSNKNIGVEMDSYYYTAEIHNRLLTQCANAKFKNAHLLVNWIRYVKSDAEIAYMKEGAKLVEAGMQTAFDEIKPGVRQSTVAGKIQNTLLGGNQDINIGGEYGGLNMILASGKSASASHLTPTDKKFNNNEGTIIELGGVKHRYHCALSRTVYIGEPNKKLADTLKITNEGIERAIEATKPGNTCHDVAVAFWKVLEKYGVEKESRAGYSIGLGYPPDWGEHTLSIRKNEMTVLEPNVTYHLMCGMWM
;
A
#
# COMPACT_ATOMS: atom_id res chain seq x y z
N PHE A 1 15.81 -31.27 -2.51
CA PHE A 1 15.38 -30.44 -3.65
C PHE A 1 16.55 -30.01 -4.52
N ILE A 2 17.59 -29.30 -4.01
CA ILE A 2 18.76 -28.82 -4.79
C ILE A 2 19.51 -29.99 -5.42
N ASN A 3 19.78 -31.05 -4.66
CA ASN A 3 20.48 -32.25 -5.14
C ASN A 3 19.63 -33.05 -6.12
N GLU A 4 18.34 -33.22 -5.85
CA GLU A 4 17.38 -33.94 -6.70
C GLU A 4 17.23 -33.29 -8.09
N ASN A 5 17.38 -31.96 -8.16
CA ASN A 5 17.30 -31.21 -9.41
C ASN A 5 18.68 -31.00 -10.08
N ASN A 6 19.75 -31.60 -9.58
CA ASN A 6 21.11 -31.44 -10.09
C ASN A 6 21.60 -29.98 -10.08
N TRP A 7 21.19 -29.20 -9.07
CA TRP A 7 21.59 -27.79 -8.92
C TRP A 7 22.79 -27.58 -8.00
N SER A 8 23.35 -28.64 -7.46
CA SER A 8 24.44 -28.62 -6.48
C SER A 8 25.68 -27.86 -6.96
N ASN A 9 25.91 -27.75 -8.27
CA ASN A 9 27.04 -27.04 -8.89
C ASN A 9 26.61 -25.81 -9.71
N LYS A 10 25.39 -25.30 -9.48
CA LYS A 10 24.81 -24.20 -10.27
C LYS A 10 24.91 -22.85 -9.55
N ASN A 11 24.73 -21.78 -10.32
CA ASN A 11 24.42 -20.47 -9.72
C ASN A 11 22.95 -20.47 -9.35
N ILE A 12 22.66 -20.17 -8.08
CA ILE A 12 21.30 -20.13 -7.54
C ILE A 12 21.03 -18.70 -7.06
N GLY A 13 20.00 -18.08 -7.62
CA GLY A 13 19.52 -16.78 -7.14
C GLY A 13 18.73 -16.94 -5.85
N VAL A 14 18.99 -16.09 -4.86
CA VAL A 14 18.25 -16.02 -3.60
C VAL A 14 17.84 -14.58 -3.33
N GLU A 15 16.62 -14.38 -2.82
CA GLU A 15 16.11 -13.05 -2.50
C GLU A 15 16.61 -12.61 -1.12
N MET A 16 17.80 -11.99 -1.09
CA MET A 16 18.51 -11.64 0.15
C MET A 16 17.75 -10.64 1.03
N ASP A 17 16.81 -9.89 0.48
CA ASP A 17 15.98 -8.89 1.18
C ASP A 17 14.56 -9.39 1.47
N SER A 18 14.29 -10.67 1.29
CA SER A 18 12.98 -11.24 1.61
C SER A 18 12.79 -11.40 3.12
N TYR A 19 11.63 -10.99 3.64
CA TYR A 19 11.24 -11.20 5.04
C TYR A 19 11.28 -12.68 5.47
N TYR A 20 11.18 -13.59 4.51
CA TYR A 20 11.14 -15.03 4.73
C TYR A 20 12.48 -15.74 4.49
N TYR A 21 13.49 -15.04 3.96
CA TYR A 21 14.83 -15.56 3.72
C TYR A 21 15.79 -15.06 4.80
N THR A 22 15.89 -15.82 5.88
CA THR A 22 16.69 -15.41 7.03
C THR A 22 18.19 -15.69 6.85
N ALA A 23 19.03 -14.99 7.61
CA ALA A 23 20.46 -15.24 7.65
C ALA A 23 20.79 -16.70 8.01
N GLU A 24 20.00 -17.33 8.89
CA GLU A 24 20.15 -18.74 9.24
C GLU A 24 19.91 -19.66 8.04
N ILE A 25 18.85 -19.40 7.26
CA ILE A 25 18.59 -20.16 6.04
C ILE A 25 19.74 -20.01 5.05
N HIS A 26 20.27 -18.79 4.90
CA HIS A 26 21.42 -18.54 4.02
C HIS A 26 22.67 -19.33 4.45
N ASN A 27 23.02 -19.27 5.72
CA ASN A 27 24.18 -20.00 6.28
C ASN A 27 24.03 -21.52 6.13
N ARG A 28 22.82 -22.05 6.33
CA ARG A 28 22.54 -23.48 6.11
C ARG A 28 22.71 -23.89 4.65
N LEU A 29 22.24 -23.05 3.71
CA LEU A 29 22.45 -23.31 2.27
C LEU A 29 23.92 -23.30 1.91
N LEU A 30 24.72 -22.34 2.39
CA LEU A 30 26.17 -22.30 2.17
C LEU A 30 26.86 -23.55 2.70
N THR A 31 26.43 -24.07 3.86
CA THR A 31 27.05 -25.23 4.50
C THR A 31 26.64 -26.55 3.82
N GLN A 32 25.33 -26.71 3.54
CA GLN A 32 24.81 -27.97 3.02
C GLN A 32 24.94 -28.12 1.51
N CYS A 33 25.09 -27.02 0.78
CA CYS A 33 25.22 -26.98 -0.66
C CYS A 33 26.52 -26.24 -1.06
N ALA A 34 27.67 -26.65 -0.48
CA ALA A 34 28.93 -25.94 -0.58
C ALA A 34 29.46 -25.74 -2.02
N ASN A 35 29.05 -26.57 -2.97
CA ASN A 35 29.45 -26.48 -4.37
C ASN A 35 28.52 -25.54 -5.20
N ALA A 36 27.33 -25.18 -4.68
CA ALA A 36 26.46 -24.22 -5.31
C ALA A 36 26.95 -22.79 -5.07
N LYS A 37 26.72 -21.90 -6.04
CA LYS A 37 27.07 -20.48 -5.91
C LYS A 37 25.79 -19.69 -5.71
N PHE A 38 25.54 -19.20 -4.50
CA PHE A 38 24.39 -18.37 -4.18
C PHE A 38 24.67 -16.91 -4.57
N LYS A 39 23.77 -16.32 -5.32
CA LYS A 39 23.83 -14.92 -5.77
C LYS A 39 22.59 -14.18 -5.33
N ASN A 40 22.74 -12.90 -4.99
CA ASN A 40 21.60 -12.05 -4.70
C ASN A 40 20.74 -11.86 -5.96
N ALA A 41 19.49 -12.28 -5.90
CA ALA A 41 18.46 -12.09 -6.92
C ALA A 41 17.35 -11.14 -6.42
N HIS A 42 17.71 -10.20 -5.55
CA HIS A 42 16.81 -9.22 -4.99
C HIS A 42 15.94 -8.55 -6.07
N LEU A 43 14.62 -8.53 -5.84
CA LEU A 43 13.58 -7.97 -6.72
C LEU A 43 13.50 -8.57 -8.15
N LEU A 44 14.25 -9.63 -8.47
CA LEU A 44 14.17 -10.22 -9.82
C LEU A 44 12.74 -10.64 -10.17
N VAL A 45 12.08 -11.39 -9.28
CA VAL A 45 10.70 -11.86 -9.49
C VAL A 45 9.72 -10.69 -9.43
N ASN A 46 9.95 -9.71 -8.56
CA ASN A 46 9.10 -8.53 -8.44
C ASN A 46 9.06 -7.73 -9.75
N TRP A 47 10.20 -7.55 -10.40
CA TRP A 47 10.26 -6.86 -11.71
C TRP A 47 9.64 -7.67 -12.84
N ILE A 48 9.72 -9.01 -12.82
CA ILE A 48 9.00 -9.85 -13.79
C ILE A 48 7.48 -9.67 -13.65
N ARG A 49 6.99 -9.45 -12.41
CA ARG A 49 5.58 -9.23 -12.09
C ARG A 49 5.15 -7.75 -12.14
N TYR A 50 6.03 -6.85 -12.59
CA TYR A 50 5.79 -5.41 -12.65
C TYR A 50 4.56 -5.08 -13.50
N VAL A 51 4.43 -5.66 -14.69
CA VAL A 51 3.23 -5.58 -15.53
C VAL A 51 2.32 -6.77 -15.24
N LYS A 52 1.08 -6.50 -14.86
CA LYS A 52 0.09 -7.51 -14.49
C LYS A 52 -0.61 -8.06 -15.72
N SER A 53 -0.91 -9.36 -15.70
CA SER A 53 -1.85 -9.96 -16.64
C SER A 53 -3.28 -9.46 -16.38
N ASP A 54 -4.17 -9.66 -17.34
CA ASP A 54 -5.59 -9.30 -17.19
C ASP A 54 -6.27 -10.08 -16.04
N ALA A 55 -5.85 -11.31 -15.78
CA ALA A 55 -6.35 -12.09 -14.65
C ALA A 55 -5.93 -11.47 -13.30
N GLU A 56 -4.68 -11.03 -13.18
CA GLU A 56 -4.19 -10.34 -11.97
C GLU A 56 -4.92 -9.01 -11.75
N ILE A 57 -5.16 -8.25 -12.82
CA ILE A 57 -5.97 -7.02 -12.77
C ILE A 57 -7.41 -7.32 -12.32
N ALA A 58 -7.99 -8.46 -12.76
CA ALA A 58 -9.33 -8.86 -12.31
C ALA A 58 -9.37 -9.10 -10.79
N TYR A 59 -8.37 -9.78 -10.22
CA TYR A 59 -8.26 -9.97 -8.76
C TYR A 59 -8.11 -8.64 -8.02
N MET A 60 -7.32 -7.72 -8.54
CA MET A 60 -7.17 -6.39 -7.94
C MET A 60 -8.49 -5.60 -7.97
N LYS A 61 -9.28 -5.71 -9.03
CA LYS A 61 -10.62 -5.10 -9.10
C LYS A 61 -11.59 -5.69 -8.07
N GLU A 62 -11.51 -6.98 -7.77
CA GLU A 62 -12.27 -7.56 -6.66
C GLU A 62 -11.79 -7.04 -5.32
N GLY A 63 -10.47 -6.95 -5.12
CA GLY A 63 -9.88 -6.30 -3.93
C GLY A 63 -10.31 -4.85 -3.77
N ALA A 64 -10.45 -4.11 -4.88
CA ALA A 64 -10.95 -2.72 -4.88
C ALA A 64 -12.36 -2.62 -4.31
N LYS A 65 -13.29 -3.49 -4.73
CA LYS A 65 -14.66 -3.53 -4.18
C LYS A 65 -14.67 -3.79 -2.68
N LEU A 66 -13.83 -4.71 -2.22
CA LEU A 66 -13.73 -5.02 -0.79
C LEU A 66 -13.20 -3.84 0.03
N VAL A 67 -12.15 -3.16 -0.44
CA VAL A 67 -11.59 -2.03 0.29
C VAL A 67 -12.52 -0.80 0.26
N GLU A 68 -13.27 -0.58 -0.82
CA GLU A 68 -14.31 0.45 -0.88
C GLU A 68 -15.40 0.19 0.15
N ALA A 69 -15.91 -1.04 0.25
CA ALA A 69 -16.89 -1.41 1.27
C ALA A 69 -16.35 -1.28 2.69
N GLY A 70 -15.11 -1.70 2.92
CA GLY A 70 -14.43 -1.52 4.21
C GLY A 70 -14.27 -0.05 4.58
N MET A 71 -13.97 0.81 3.61
CA MET A 71 -13.88 2.26 3.81
C MET A 71 -15.24 2.88 4.11
N GLN A 72 -16.31 2.44 3.44
CA GLN A 72 -17.67 2.87 3.77
C GLN A 72 -18.03 2.46 5.21
N THR A 73 -17.71 1.23 5.61
CA THR A 73 -17.88 0.80 7.00
C THR A 73 -17.15 1.72 7.98
N ALA A 74 -15.92 2.15 7.64
CA ALA A 74 -15.18 3.09 8.48
C ALA A 74 -15.94 4.44 8.61
N PHE A 75 -16.44 4.99 7.51
CA PHE A 75 -17.21 6.25 7.53
C PHE A 75 -18.47 6.14 8.38
N ASP A 76 -19.18 5.02 8.32
CA ASP A 76 -20.43 4.81 9.05
C ASP A 76 -20.20 4.62 10.55
N GLU A 77 -19.07 4.06 10.94
CA GLU A 77 -18.79 3.63 12.31
C GLU A 77 -17.89 4.58 13.12
N ILE A 78 -17.13 5.45 12.46
CA ILE A 78 -16.29 6.45 13.15
C ILE A 78 -17.18 7.55 13.71
N LYS A 79 -17.47 7.45 15.03
CA LYS A 79 -18.31 8.39 15.77
C LYS A 79 -17.70 8.70 17.13
N PRO A 80 -17.97 9.90 17.71
CA PRO A 80 -17.51 10.24 19.04
C PRO A 80 -17.91 9.17 20.08
N GLY A 81 -16.99 8.80 20.94
CA GLY A 81 -17.21 7.83 22.01
C GLY A 81 -17.08 6.36 21.61
N VAL A 82 -17.06 6.02 20.31
CA VAL A 82 -16.83 4.66 19.82
C VAL A 82 -15.33 4.33 19.92
N ARG A 83 -14.97 3.10 20.27
CA ARG A 83 -13.57 2.66 20.35
C ARG A 83 -13.00 2.35 18.96
N GLN A 84 -11.75 2.71 18.72
CA GLN A 84 -11.05 2.39 17.47
C GLN A 84 -11.02 0.88 17.19
N SER A 85 -10.74 0.07 18.22
CA SER A 85 -10.72 -1.39 18.11
C SER A 85 -12.09 -1.98 17.70
N THR A 86 -13.20 -1.38 18.13
CA THR A 86 -14.55 -1.80 17.71
C THR A 86 -14.79 -1.51 16.24
N VAL A 87 -14.42 -0.31 15.77
CA VAL A 87 -14.53 0.06 14.36
C VAL A 87 -13.61 -0.81 13.50
N ALA A 88 -12.37 -1.05 13.94
CA ALA A 88 -11.43 -1.93 13.26
C ALA A 88 -11.97 -3.35 13.07
N GLY A 89 -12.62 -3.91 14.09
CA GLY A 89 -13.27 -5.22 14.00
C GLY A 89 -14.37 -5.27 12.95
N LYS A 90 -15.19 -4.22 12.85
CA LYS A 90 -16.25 -4.11 11.82
C LYS A 90 -15.67 -3.98 10.42
N ILE A 91 -14.67 -3.12 10.25
CA ILE A 91 -13.95 -2.98 8.97
C ILE A 91 -13.36 -4.33 8.55
N GLN A 92 -12.68 -5.03 9.45
CA GLN A 92 -12.07 -6.32 9.16
C GLN A 92 -13.12 -7.36 8.75
N ASN A 93 -14.28 -7.36 9.41
CA ASN A 93 -15.40 -8.24 9.01
C ASN A 93 -15.84 -7.96 7.57
N THR A 94 -15.97 -6.70 7.17
CA THR A 94 -16.34 -6.32 5.80
C THR A 94 -15.24 -6.68 4.79
N LEU A 95 -13.97 -6.45 5.12
CA LEU A 95 -12.84 -6.80 4.24
C LEU A 95 -12.73 -8.30 3.98
N LEU A 96 -13.09 -9.14 4.96
CA LEU A 96 -13.04 -10.61 4.83
C LEU A 96 -14.33 -11.21 4.27
N GLY A 97 -15.48 -10.73 4.72
CA GLY A 97 -16.78 -11.32 4.41
C GLY A 97 -17.57 -10.62 3.30
N GLY A 98 -17.11 -9.45 2.86
CA GLY A 98 -17.94 -8.57 2.02
C GLY A 98 -19.07 -7.92 2.82
N ASN A 99 -20.08 -7.45 2.13
CA ASN A 99 -21.34 -6.92 2.70
C ASN A 99 -22.54 -7.37 1.86
N GLN A 100 -23.73 -6.83 2.13
CA GLN A 100 -24.96 -7.22 1.41
C GLN A 100 -24.89 -6.95 -0.10
N ASP A 101 -24.12 -5.93 -0.52
CA ASP A 101 -23.98 -5.52 -1.92
C ASP A 101 -22.82 -6.24 -2.62
N ILE A 102 -21.89 -6.81 -1.85
CA ILE A 102 -20.67 -7.45 -2.35
C ILE A 102 -20.61 -8.91 -1.85
N ASN A 103 -21.02 -9.82 -2.71
CA ASN A 103 -20.94 -11.26 -2.43
C ASN A 103 -19.56 -11.83 -2.84
N ILE A 104 -18.50 -11.23 -2.35
CA ILE A 104 -17.11 -11.62 -2.59
C ILE A 104 -16.39 -11.71 -1.25
N GLY A 105 -15.82 -12.87 -0.92
CA GLY A 105 -14.94 -13.00 0.22
C GLY A 105 -13.53 -12.48 -0.08
N GLY A 106 -12.96 -11.80 0.88
CA GLY A 106 -11.57 -11.33 0.86
C GLY A 106 -10.64 -12.23 1.66
N GLU A 107 -9.38 -11.81 1.72
CA GLU A 107 -8.33 -12.47 2.47
C GLU A 107 -7.67 -11.48 3.43
N TYR A 108 -6.85 -11.97 4.37
CA TYR A 108 -6.09 -11.09 5.28
C TYR A 108 -5.10 -10.21 4.51
N GLY A 109 -4.92 -8.98 4.95
CA GLY A 109 -4.01 -8.01 4.33
C GLY A 109 -2.52 -8.32 4.57
N GLY A 110 -1.67 -7.85 3.67
CA GLY A 110 -0.22 -7.86 3.85
C GLY A 110 0.24 -6.87 4.94
N LEU A 111 -0.50 -5.77 5.11
CA LEU A 111 -0.28 -4.77 6.16
C LEU A 111 -1.50 -4.70 7.06
N ASN A 112 -1.28 -4.50 8.36
CA ASN A 112 -2.37 -4.19 9.28
C ASN A 112 -3.01 -2.86 8.90
N MET A 113 -4.35 -2.77 9.06
CA MET A 113 -5.04 -1.52 8.79
C MET A 113 -4.45 -0.37 9.63
N ILE A 114 -4.30 0.77 9.01
CA ILE A 114 -3.97 2.02 9.69
C ILE A 114 -5.30 2.68 10.09
N LEU A 115 -5.43 2.96 11.38
CA LEU A 115 -6.59 3.66 11.94
C LEU A 115 -6.10 4.45 13.14
N ALA A 116 -5.71 5.69 12.91
CA ALA A 116 -5.09 6.53 13.91
C ALA A 116 -5.80 7.89 13.98
N SER A 117 -6.18 8.32 15.19
CA SER A 117 -6.93 9.56 15.41
C SER A 117 -6.21 10.56 16.28
N GLY A 118 -6.55 11.84 16.13
CA GLY A 118 -6.04 12.94 16.90
C GLY A 118 -4.52 13.05 16.77
N LYS A 119 -3.80 13.22 17.87
CA LYS A 119 -2.33 13.33 17.86
C LYS A 119 -1.65 12.12 17.20
N SER A 120 -2.22 10.94 17.27
CA SER A 120 -1.66 9.74 16.64
C SER A 120 -1.75 9.80 15.11
N ALA A 121 -2.67 10.57 14.54
CA ALA A 121 -2.80 10.73 13.09
C ALA A 121 -1.63 11.52 12.45
N SER A 122 -0.77 12.14 13.24
CA SER A 122 0.45 12.80 12.74
C SER A 122 1.64 11.84 12.52
N ALA A 123 1.48 10.56 12.86
CA ALA A 123 2.50 9.53 12.65
C ALA A 123 2.00 8.47 11.68
N SER A 124 2.91 8.00 10.80
CA SER A 124 2.60 6.95 9.85
C SER A 124 2.48 5.57 10.51
N HIS A 125 1.70 4.68 9.90
CA HIS A 125 1.60 3.25 10.24
C HIS A 125 1.15 2.91 11.66
N LEU A 126 0.42 3.81 12.34
CA LEU A 126 -0.16 3.50 13.62
C LEU A 126 -1.47 2.71 13.47
N THR A 127 -1.55 1.61 14.18
CA THR A 127 -2.68 0.69 14.17
C THR A 127 -3.76 1.11 15.16
N PRO A 128 -5.00 0.62 15.03
CA PRO A 128 -6.08 0.92 15.96
C PRO A 128 -5.74 0.49 17.39
N THR A 129 -6.19 1.28 18.33
CA THR A 129 -6.03 1.05 19.78
C THR A 129 -7.38 0.97 20.47
N ASP A 130 -7.38 0.80 21.79
CA ASP A 130 -8.61 0.83 22.60
C ASP A 130 -9.11 2.26 22.92
N LYS A 131 -8.49 3.30 22.34
CA LYS A 131 -8.93 4.69 22.46
C LYS A 131 -10.29 4.91 21.80
N LYS A 132 -11.04 5.86 22.32
CA LYS A 132 -12.29 6.33 21.73
C LYS A 132 -12.00 7.48 20.75
N PHE A 133 -12.80 7.58 19.70
CA PHE A 133 -12.82 8.77 18.86
C PHE A 133 -13.39 9.96 19.64
N ASN A 134 -12.83 11.13 19.44
CA ASN A 134 -13.29 12.37 20.07
C ASN A 134 -13.82 13.35 19.04
N ASN A 135 -14.58 14.35 19.51
CA ASN A 135 -14.95 15.49 18.68
C ASN A 135 -13.71 16.33 18.34
N ASN A 136 -13.75 17.02 17.21
CA ASN A 136 -12.74 17.95 16.73
C ASN A 136 -11.36 17.30 16.52
N GLU A 137 -11.33 16.04 16.04
CA GLU A 137 -10.10 15.37 15.67
C GLU A 137 -10.20 14.67 14.30
N GLY A 138 -9.06 14.63 13.60
CA GLY A 138 -8.89 13.90 12.36
C GLY A 138 -8.53 12.45 12.62
N THR A 139 -8.95 11.57 11.73
CA THR A 139 -8.59 10.16 11.70
C THR A 139 -8.07 9.80 10.32
N ILE A 140 -6.87 9.25 10.27
CA ILE A 140 -6.31 8.65 9.06
C ILE A 140 -6.71 7.18 9.03
N ILE A 141 -7.18 6.74 7.87
CA ILE A 141 -7.60 5.37 7.60
C ILE A 141 -6.85 4.90 6.35
N GLU A 142 -6.17 3.77 6.42
CA GLU A 142 -5.62 3.11 5.24
C GLU A 142 -5.89 1.61 5.35
N LEU A 143 -6.56 1.09 4.32
CA LEU A 143 -7.09 -0.26 4.27
C LEU A 143 -6.57 -0.97 3.02
N GLY A 144 -6.49 -2.30 3.07
CA GLY A 144 -6.23 -3.14 1.91
C GLY A 144 -7.33 -4.18 1.71
N GLY A 145 -7.96 -4.17 0.54
CA GLY A 145 -8.80 -5.26 0.07
C GLY A 145 -7.96 -6.28 -0.67
N VAL A 146 -8.16 -7.57 -0.41
CA VAL A 146 -7.26 -8.63 -0.90
C VAL A 146 -8.06 -9.75 -1.55
N LYS A 147 -7.63 -10.14 -2.76
CA LYS A 147 -8.16 -11.32 -3.47
C LYS A 147 -7.00 -12.10 -4.10
N HIS A 148 -6.90 -13.39 -3.79
CA HIS A 148 -5.79 -14.24 -4.25
C HIS A 148 -4.41 -13.63 -3.99
N ARG A 149 -4.26 -12.99 -2.83
CA ARG A 149 -3.07 -12.25 -2.38
C ARG A 149 -2.78 -10.97 -3.18
N TYR A 150 -3.59 -10.58 -4.16
CA TYR A 150 -3.51 -9.28 -4.82
C TYR A 150 -4.20 -8.22 -4.00
N HIS A 151 -3.49 -7.15 -3.71
CA HIS A 151 -3.92 -6.06 -2.84
C HIS A 151 -4.41 -4.87 -3.65
N CYS A 152 -5.50 -4.27 -3.20
CA CYS A 152 -5.89 -2.91 -3.56
C CYS A 152 -5.96 -2.08 -2.29
N ALA A 153 -5.13 -1.05 -2.18
CA ALA A 153 -5.06 -0.19 -1.02
C ALA A 153 -5.85 1.11 -1.24
N LEU A 154 -6.47 1.60 -0.17
CA LEU A 154 -7.24 2.85 -0.16
C LEU A 154 -6.96 3.61 1.13
N SER A 155 -6.59 4.89 1.01
CA SER A 155 -6.38 5.78 2.15
C SER A 155 -7.37 6.94 2.14
N ARG A 156 -7.91 7.29 3.31
CA ARG A 156 -8.82 8.44 3.51
C ARG A 156 -8.57 9.10 4.85
N THR A 157 -8.98 10.36 4.94
CA THR A 157 -9.01 11.11 6.20
C THR A 157 -10.44 11.49 6.52
N VAL A 158 -10.87 11.20 7.74
CA VAL A 158 -12.17 11.62 8.30
C VAL A 158 -11.90 12.64 9.40
N TYR A 159 -12.72 13.67 9.49
CA TYR A 159 -12.69 14.64 10.60
C TYR A 159 -14.04 14.67 11.30
N ILE A 160 -14.05 14.49 12.60
CA ILE A 160 -15.26 14.60 13.42
C ILE A 160 -15.38 16.05 13.88
N GLY A 161 -16.39 16.79 13.36
CA GLY A 161 -16.58 18.22 13.58
C GLY A 161 -16.01 19.07 12.46
N GLU A 162 -15.69 20.31 12.76
CA GLU A 162 -15.17 21.27 11.77
C GLU A 162 -13.63 21.33 11.81
N PRO A 163 -12.95 20.95 10.70
CA PRO A 163 -11.49 21.05 10.65
C PRO A 163 -11.02 22.51 10.68
N ASN A 164 -9.86 22.75 11.27
CA ASN A 164 -9.26 24.07 11.16
C ASN A 164 -8.89 24.39 9.69
N LYS A 165 -8.78 25.71 9.40
CA LYS A 165 -8.53 26.20 8.04
C LYS A 165 -7.28 25.55 7.39
N LYS A 166 -6.19 25.42 8.15
CA LYS A 166 -4.94 24.84 7.64
C LYS A 166 -5.16 23.40 7.16
N LEU A 167 -5.83 22.59 7.95
CA LEU A 167 -6.13 21.18 7.59
C LEU A 167 -7.04 21.09 6.37
N ALA A 168 -8.11 21.90 6.34
CA ALA A 168 -9.06 21.94 5.23
C ALA A 168 -8.39 22.40 3.92
N ASP A 169 -7.56 23.44 3.98
CA ASP A 169 -6.83 23.93 2.81
C ASP A 169 -5.79 22.90 2.32
N THR A 170 -5.04 22.27 3.23
CA THR A 170 -4.07 21.23 2.86
C THR A 170 -4.75 20.04 2.20
N LEU A 171 -5.93 19.62 2.68
CA LEU A 171 -6.69 18.55 2.04
C LEU A 171 -7.10 18.91 0.60
N LYS A 172 -7.61 20.13 0.37
CA LYS A 172 -7.98 20.60 -0.98
C LYS A 172 -6.77 20.61 -1.92
N ILE A 173 -5.64 21.15 -1.46
CA ILE A 173 -4.39 21.21 -2.22
C ILE A 173 -3.91 19.78 -2.56
N THR A 174 -3.95 18.88 -1.59
CA THR A 174 -3.54 17.48 -1.80
C THR A 174 -4.44 16.78 -2.82
N ASN A 175 -5.75 17.00 -2.75
CA ASN A 175 -6.69 16.44 -3.72
C ASN A 175 -6.46 16.99 -5.15
N GLU A 176 -6.24 18.32 -5.32
CA GLU A 176 -5.83 18.90 -6.60
C GLU A 176 -4.54 18.23 -7.12
N GLY A 177 -3.57 18.01 -6.23
CA GLY A 177 -2.32 17.31 -6.58
C GLY A 177 -2.54 15.87 -7.03
N ILE A 178 -3.40 15.13 -6.34
CA ILE A 178 -3.77 13.75 -6.71
C ILE A 178 -4.43 13.72 -8.10
N GLU A 179 -5.36 14.63 -8.39
CA GLU A 179 -6.01 14.73 -9.70
C GLU A 179 -4.97 14.93 -10.81
N ARG A 180 -4.00 15.84 -10.63
CA ARG A 180 -2.92 16.05 -11.60
C ARG A 180 -2.02 14.83 -11.75
N ALA A 181 -1.72 14.12 -10.67
CA ALA A 181 -0.98 12.86 -10.72
C ALA A 181 -1.73 11.79 -11.52
N ILE A 182 -3.04 11.67 -11.32
CA ILE A 182 -3.90 10.74 -12.07
C ILE A 182 -3.90 11.11 -13.56
N GLU A 183 -4.05 12.38 -13.91
CA GLU A 183 -3.98 12.85 -15.31
C GLU A 183 -2.63 12.54 -15.97
N ALA A 184 -1.54 12.57 -15.22
CA ALA A 184 -0.20 12.22 -15.68
C ALA A 184 0.05 10.71 -15.73
N THR A 185 -0.82 9.89 -15.13
CA THR A 185 -0.75 8.42 -15.15
C THR A 185 -1.17 7.89 -16.54
N LYS A 186 -0.20 7.84 -17.45
CA LYS A 186 -0.42 7.38 -18.83
C LYS A 186 0.72 6.47 -19.27
N PRO A 187 0.44 5.43 -20.07
CA PRO A 187 1.50 4.63 -20.68
C PRO A 187 2.50 5.51 -21.44
N GLY A 188 3.78 5.27 -21.23
CA GLY A 188 4.88 6.04 -21.79
C GLY A 188 5.40 7.18 -20.92
N ASN A 189 4.61 7.68 -19.96
CA ASN A 189 5.11 8.59 -18.93
C ASN A 189 5.92 7.83 -17.89
N THR A 190 6.76 8.53 -17.15
CA THR A 190 7.58 7.97 -16.07
C THR A 190 6.96 8.21 -14.70
N CYS A 191 7.42 7.49 -13.68
CA CYS A 191 7.11 7.78 -12.30
C CYS A 191 7.50 9.22 -11.90
N HIS A 192 8.58 9.76 -12.50
CA HIS A 192 8.98 11.16 -12.37
C HIS A 192 7.89 12.12 -12.84
N ASP A 193 7.30 11.86 -14.03
CA ASP A 193 6.27 12.74 -14.60
C ASP A 193 5.03 12.83 -13.71
N VAL A 194 4.58 11.67 -13.19
CA VAL A 194 3.47 11.60 -12.22
C VAL A 194 3.82 12.36 -10.93
N ALA A 195 5.03 12.14 -10.43
CA ALA A 195 5.51 12.83 -9.25
C ALA A 195 5.55 14.35 -9.44
N VAL A 196 6.14 14.82 -10.54
CA VAL A 196 6.23 16.26 -10.86
C VAL A 196 4.86 16.89 -10.99
N ALA A 197 3.89 16.19 -11.61
CA ALA A 197 2.52 16.69 -11.70
C ALA A 197 1.89 16.97 -10.33
N PHE A 198 2.10 16.06 -9.36
CA PHE A 198 1.68 16.25 -7.98
C PHE A 198 2.41 17.41 -7.29
N TRP A 199 3.75 17.41 -7.31
CA TRP A 199 4.55 18.40 -6.59
C TRP A 199 4.40 19.83 -7.12
N LYS A 200 4.15 20.03 -8.41
CA LYS A 200 3.84 21.35 -8.98
C LYS A 200 2.63 22.01 -8.32
N VAL A 201 1.62 21.22 -7.95
CA VAL A 201 0.46 21.77 -7.21
C VAL A 201 0.88 22.19 -5.81
N LEU A 202 1.62 21.34 -5.08
CA LEU A 202 2.08 21.69 -3.73
C LEU A 202 2.96 22.94 -3.74
N GLU A 203 3.90 23.05 -4.69
CA GLU A 203 4.80 24.20 -4.87
C GLU A 203 4.01 25.50 -5.13
N LYS A 204 2.95 25.46 -5.94
CA LYS A 204 2.05 26.60 -6.21
C LYS A 204 1.45 27.19 -4.92
N TYR A 205 1.18 26.37 -3.94
CA TYR A 205 0.57 26.75 -2.66
C TYR A 205 1.57 26.83 -1.49
N GLY A 206 2.86 26.65 -1.74
CA GLY A 206 3.89 26.66 -0.70
C GLY A 206 3.75 25.54 0.33
N VAL A 207 3.25 24.36 -0.11
CA VAL A 207 3.10 23.18 0.73
C VAL A 207 4.23 22.20 0.43
N GLU A 208 4.86 21.66 1.46
CA GLU A 208 5.97 20.73 1.33
C GLU A 208 5.55 19.30 1.66
N LYS A 209 6.17 18.34 0.99
CA LYS A 209 6.06 16.91 1.23
C LYS A 209 7.39 16.24 0.89
N GLU A 210 7.98 15.56 1.87
CA GLU A 210 9.27 14.89 1.71
C GLU A 210 9.12 13.44 1.20
N SER A 211 8.10 12.73 1.68
CA SER A 211 7.89 11.33 1.32
C SER A 211 7.37 11.17 -0.11
N ARG A 212 7.62 10.00 -0.72
CA ARG A 212 7.07 9.64 -2.04
C ARG A 212 5.54 9.79 -2.09
N ALA A 213 5.00 9.99 -3.30
CA ALA A 213 3.55 10.11 -3.52
C ALA A 213 2.87 8.76 -3.81
N GLY A 214 3.63 7.68 -4.00
CA GLY A 214 3.06 6.37 -4.27
C GLY A 214 4.13 5.29 -4.44
N TYR A 215 3.68 4.06 -4.57
CA TYR A 215 4.54 2.88 -4.73
C TYR A 215 3.78 1.72 -5.37
N SER A 216 4.52 0.78 -6.01
CA SER A 216 3.95 -0.41 -6.63
C SER A 216 3.19 -1.28 -5.63
N ILE A 217 2.06 -1.81 -6.08
CA ILE A 217 1.20 -2.70 -5.29
C ILE A 217 0.70 -3.84 -6.18
N GLY A 218 0.45 -4.97 -5.59
CA GLY A 218 -0.03 -6.15 -6.29
C GLY A 218 -0.08 -7.36 -5.37
N LEU A 219 0.61 -8.43 -5.71
CA LEU A 219 0.69 -9.62 -4.88
C LEU A 219 1.62 -9.36 -3.68
N GLY A 220 1.11 -9.58 -2.49
CA GLY A 220 1.84 -9.33 -1.25
C GLY A 220 1.46 -10.29 -0.13
N TYR A 221 2.38 -10.43 0.83
CA TYR A 221 2.21 -11.19 2.08
C TYR A 221 2.69 -10.34 3.26
N PRO A 222 2.16 -10.57 4.47
CA PRO A 222 2.67 -9.87 5.64
C PRO A 222 4.21 -9.93 5.73
N PRO A 223 4.85 -8.88 6.15
CA PRO A 223 4.31 -7.67 6.76
C PRO A 223 4.06 -6.50 5.78
N ASP A 224 4.02 -6.73 4.47
CA ASP A 224 3.89 -5.67 3.46
C ASP A 224 2.92 -6.05 2.34
N TRP A 225 2.41 -5.05 1.63
CA TRP A 225 1.63 -5.19 0.40
C TRP A 225 2.28 -4.52 -0.83
N GLY A 226 3.39 -3.83 -0.63
CA GLY A 226 4.17 -3.22 -1.71
C GLY A 226 5.00 -4.25 -2.47
N GLU A 227 5.17 -4.04 -3.77
CA GLU A 227 6.01 -4.92 -4.61
C GLU A 227 7.46 -4.45 -4.69
N HIS A 228 7.81 -3.32 -4.08
CA HIS A 228 9.17 -2.74 -4.01
C HIS A 228 9.82 -2.44 -5.38
N THR A 229 9.04 -2.39 -6.47
CA THR A 229 9.55 -2.05 -7.81
C THR A 229 9.57 -0.54 -8.02
N LEU A 230 8.50 0.04 -8.57
CA LEU A 230 8.43 1.48 -8.82
C LEU A 230 8.13 2.30 -7.56
N SER A 231 8.49 3.58 -7.61
CA SER A 231 8.16 4.57 -6.59
C SER A 231 7.80 5.90 -7.24
N ILE A 232 6.64 6.47 -6.89
CA ILE A 232 6.22 7.79 -7.44
C ILE A 232 6.97 8.88 -6.68
N ARG A 233 8.13 9.26 -7.22
CA ARG A 233 9.00 10.31 -6.70
C ARG A 233 9.77 11.00 -7.81
N LYS A 234 10.27 12.21 -7.54
CA LYS A 234 11.16 12.92 -8.49
C LYS A 234 12.41 12.07 -8.76
N ASN A 235 12.85 12.07 -10.02
CA ASN A 235 14.01 11.32 -10.53
C ASN A 235 13.84 9.79 -10.62
N GLU A 236 12.64 9.26 -10.43
CA GLU A 236 12.34 7.86 -10.70
C GLU A 236 11.87 7.71 -12.15
N MET A 237 12.72 7.16 -13.00
CA MET A 237 12.55 7.15 -14.46
C MET A 237 11.88 5.88 -14.99
N THR A 238 11.38 5.00 -14.11
CA THR A 238 10.62 3.82 -14.54
C THR A 238 9.41 4.24 -15.35
N VAL A 239 9.31 3.70 -16.57
CA VAL A 239 8.25 4.01 -17.52
C VAL A 239 6.99 3.26 -17.16
N LEU A 240 5.85 3.93 -17.19
CA LEU A 240 4.54 3.32 -16.95
C LEU A 240 4.08 2.58 -18.22
N GLU A 241 3.74 1.32 -18.05
CA GLU A 241 3.14 0.47 -19.08
C GLU A 241 1.67 0.18 -18.74
N PRO A 242 0.84 -0.24 -19.73
CA PRO A 242 -0.49 -0.77 -19.42
C PRO A 242 -0.42 -1.90 -18.38
N ASN A 243 -1.39 -1.95 -17.49
CA ASN A 243 -1.47 -2.94 -16.40
C ASN A 243 -0.38 -2.82 -15.30
N VAL A 244 0.43 -1.77 -15.30
CA VAL A 244 1.23 -1.41 -14.13
C VAL A 244 0.30 -0.85 -13.04
N THR A 245 0.47 -1.32 -11.82
CA THR A 245 -0.37 -0.93 -10.68
C THR A 245 0.43 -0.33 -9.55
N TYR A 246 -0.10 0.73 -8.94
CA TYR A 246 0.51 1.38 -7.80
C TYR A 246 -0.53 2.10 -6.94
N HIS A 247 -0.21 2.26 -5.68
CA HIS A 247 -0.99 3.02 -4.73
C HIS A 247 -0.51 4.48 -4.73
N LEU A 248 -1.38 5.43 -5.09
CA LEU A 248 -1.14 6.86 -4.85
C LEU A 248 -1.47 7.15 -3.39
N MET A 249 -0.43 7.24 -2.57
CA MET A 249 -0.52 7.53 -1.15
C MET A 249 0.12 8.89 -0.86
N CYS A 250 -0.65 9.95 -1.03
CA CYS A 250 -0.22 11.33 -0.91
C CYS A 250 -0.40 11.89 0.52
N GLY A 251 -0.13 11.08 1.54
CA GLY A 251 -0.27 11.48 2.95
C GLY A 251 0.53 12.74 3.29
N MET A 252 -0.13 13.66 3.99
CA MET A 252 0.43 14.90 4.52
C MET A 252 0.44 14.82 6.05
N TRP A 253 1.62 14.71 6.62
CA TRP A 253 1.81 14.58 8.07
C TRP A 253 1.95 15.97 8.71
N MET A 254 1.02 16.33 9.61
CA MET A 254 0.94 17.65 10.25
C MET A 254 0.82 17.56 11.77
#